data_af9d7e5c3661c14fc62be448eac11cd6
#
_entry.id   af9d7e5c3661c14fc62be448eac11cd6
#
_cell.length_a   1.000
_cell.length_b   1.000
_cell.length_c   1.000
_cell.angle_alpha   90.00
_cell.angle_beta   90.00
_cell.angle_gamma   90.00
#
_symmetry.space_group_name_H-M   'P 1'
#
loop_
_entity.id
_entity.type
_entity.pdbx_description
1 polymer ?
#
loop_
_entity_poly.entity_id
_entity_poly.type
_entity_poly.pdbx_seq_one_letter_code
_entity_poly.pdbx_strand_id
1 'polypeptide(L)'
;MNRIILRGSLALAIAVPGLLAQPKPKSKGEVEALQAMFGTQNPDARIAACENVLTKFKDTEFKSTVLYFEAFSYEQKGDYEHSVVYGEQTLAADPQHYEAMLLLAREIAQHTKEFDLDKADKLARVDKYAHGALEILKTAQKPRADIPDDTWAAAKRDYESEAHEALGVAALVEKKSDVAETEFKAALGNEAKPDPGIMVRLGMAYSQGGKYDEAIAMFDKVMAMPDVNPQFRQYAQAERVRAFQKKNPKPAQPPAPAGAAAPANGSAPANPAPPQPEVKKQ
;
A
#
# COMPACT_ATOMS: atom_id res chain seq x y z
N MET A 1 -10.71 -4.96 9.44
CA MET A 1 -10.27 -4.68 10.84
C MET A 1 -9.61 -3.32 10.81
N ASN A 2 -10.01 -2.41 11.71
CA ASN A 2 -9.53 -1.04 11.69
C ASN A 2 -8.03 -1.01 11.96
N ARG A 3 -7.21 -0.84 10.92
CA ARG A 3 -5.94 -0.16 11.08
C ARG A 3 -6.30 1.19 11.64
N ILE A 4 -5.94 1.45 12.89
CA ILE A 4 -6.14 2.75 13.54
C ILE A 4 -5.24 3.70 12.77
N ILE A 5 -5.81 4.29 11.74
CA ILE A 5 -5.17 5.32 10.98
C ILE A 5 -5.13 6.53 11.89
N LEU A 6 -3.96 6.83 12.46
CA LEU A 6 -3.68 8.12 13.13
C LEU A 6 -3.84 9.31 12.15
N ARG A 7 -4.29 9.03 10.94
CA ARG A 7 -4.43 9.91 9.77
C ARG A 7 -5.55 10.94 9.88
N GLY A 8 -6.26 11.06 11.00
CA GLY A 8 -7.47 11.90 11.06
C GLY A 8 -7.66 12.82 12.26
N SER A 9 -6.73 12.91 13.19
CA SER A 9 -6.95 13.72 14.40
C SER A 9 -5.84 14.76 14.59
N LEU A 10 -5.77 15.76 13.69
CA LEU A 10 -5.00 16.97 13.95
C LEU A 10 -5.83 17.87 14.86
N ALA A 11 -5.88 17.58 16.17
CA ALA A 11 -6.27 18.58 17.14
C ALA A 11 -5.15 19.61 17.25
N LEU A 12 -5.49 20.86 16.99
CA LEU A 12 -4.63 22.02 17.11
C LEU A 12 -4.05 22.09 18.54
N ALA A 13 -2.83 21.61 18.77
CA ALA A 13 -2.16 21.63 20.06
C ALA A 13 -1.05 22.68 20.10
N ILE A 14 -1.12 23.51 21.12
CA ILE A 14 -0.26 24.64 21.44
C ILE A 14 1.09 24.15 21.96
N ALA A 15 2.14 24.70 21.39
CA ALA A 15 3.56 24.85 21.79
C ALA A 15 4.15 24.01 22.94
N VAL A 16 5.19 23.23 22.59
CA VAL A 16 6.31 22.87 23.46
C VAL A 16 7.57 23.47 22.85
N PRO A 17 8.40 24.22 23.59
CA PRO A 17 9.60 24.87 23.05
C PRO A 17 10.72 23.84 22.88
N GLY A 18 11.24 23.74 21.65
CA GLY A 18 12.50 23.03 21.43
C GLY A 18 12.61 22.17 20.18
N LEU A 19 11.60 22.09 19.31
CA LEU A 19 11.68 21.42 18.01
C LEU A 19 11.17 22.36 16.91
N LEU A 20 11.50 22.10 15.66
CA LEU A 20 11.07 22.80 14.46
C LEU A 20 9.62 23.33 14.66
N ALA A 21 9.40 24.62 14.45
CA ALA A 21 8.13 25.25 14.73
C ALA A 21 7.00 24.50 14.00
N GLN A 22 6.06 23.97 14.75
CA GLN A 22 4.88 23.34 14.15
C GLN A 22 4.13 24.35 13.30
N PRO A 23 3.61 23.94 12.12
CA PRO A 23 2.87 24.84 11.25
C PRO A 23 1.68 25.45 11.98
N LYS A 24 1.47 26.76 11.78
CA LYS A 24 0.39 27.51 12.45
C LYS A 24 -0.50 28.16 11.42
N PRO A 25 -1.84 28.07 11.58
CA PRO A 25 -2.76 28.80 10.71
C PRO A 25 -2.58 30.31 10.93
N LYS A 26 -2.58 31.08 9.84
CA LYS A 26 -2.33 32.53 9.85
C LYS A 26 -3.59 33.34 10.06
N SER A 27 -4.78 32.72 9.95
CA SER A 27 -6.06 33.41 10.09
C SER A 27 -7.18 32.47 10.58
N LYS A 28 -8.25 33.05 11.10
CA LYS A 28 -9.46 32.31 11.49
C LYS A 28 -10.06 31.55 10.28
N GLY A 29 -10.10 32.20 9.11
CA GLY A 29 -10.60 31.56 7.88
C GLY A 29 -9.76 30.34 7.44
N GLU A 30 -8.46 30.40 7.66
CA GLU A 30 -7.58 29.23 7.39
C GLU A 30 -7.85 28.08 8.38
N VAL A 31 -8.06 28.40 9.67
CA VAL A 31 -8.47 27.38 10.66
C VAL A 31 -9.76 26.70 10.24
N GLU A 32 -10.77 27.44 9.85
CA GLU A 32 -12.07 26.91 9.42
C GLU A 32 -11.94 26.03 8.16
N ALA A 33 -11.12 26.46 7.19
CA ALA A 33 -10.87 25.69 5.97
C ALA A 33 -10.12 24.38 6.24
N LEU A 34 -9.10 24.40 7.10
CA LEU A 34 -8.37 23.20 7.53
C LEU A 34 -9.27 22.25 8.33
N GLN A 35 -10.11 22.78 9.23
CA GLN A 35 -11.07 21.96 9.97
C GLN A 35 -12.08 21.29 9.04
N ALA A 36 -12.56 21.96 8.00
CA ALA A 36 -13.45 21.38 7.00
C ALA A 36 -12.75 20.23 6.24
N MET A 37 -11.48 20.41 5.87
CA MET A 37 -10.70 19.39 5.19
C MET A 37 -10.48 18.15 6.08
N PHE A 38 -10.05 18.32 7.33
CA PHE A 38 -9.82 17.22 8.26
C PHE A 38 -11.10 16.52 8.72
N GLY A 39 -12.21 17.26 8.80
CA GLY A 39 -13.50 16.78 9.30
C GLY A 39 -14.27 15.91 8.31
N THR A 40 -13.99 15.99 7.01
CA THR A 40 -14.72 15.21 6.01
C THR A 40 -14.09 13.83 5.76
N GLN A 41 -14.92 12.79 5.67
CA GLN A 41 -14.52 11.44 5.29
C GLN A 41 -14.76 11.12 3.81
N ASN A 42 -15.59 11.91 3.14
CA ASN A 42 -15.89 11.75 1.72
C ASN A 42 -14.70 12.23 0.88
N PRO A 43 -14.11 11.39 0.00
CA PRO A 43 -12.92 11.77 -0.78
C PRO A 43 -13.15 12.96 -1.69
N ASP A 44 -14.30 13.08 -2.38
CA ASP A 44 -14.58 14.20 -3.28
C ASP A 44 -14.72 15.51 -2.50
N ALA A 45 -15.42 15.48 -1.37
CA ALA A 45 -15.54 16.64 -0.51
C ALA A 45 -14.19 17.05 0.10
N ARG A 46 -13.31 16.08 0.41
CA ARG A 46 -11.96 16.37 0.92
C ARG A 46 -11.09 16.99 -0.16
N ILE A 47 -11.12 16.51 -1.39
CA ILE A 47 -10.41 17.11 -2.52
C ILE A 47 -10.83 18.57 -2.69
N ALA A 48 -12.15 18.85 -2.75
CA ALA A 48 -12.65 20.20 -2.86
C ALA A 48 -12.23 21.11 -1.67
N ALA A 49 -12.16 20.56 -0.46
CA ALA A 49 -11.66 21.29 0.71
C ALA A 49 -10.14 21.57 0.62
N CYS A 50 -9.33 20.61 0.12
CA CYS A 50 -7.91 20.81 -0.14
C CYS A 50 -7.67 21.92 -1.17
N GLU A 51 -8.34 21.86 -2.31
CA GLU A 51 -8.29 22.89 -3.36
C GLU A 51 -8.68 24.28 -2.82
N ASN A 52 -9.72 24.34 -1.97
CA ASN A 52 -10.13 25.60 -1.32
C ASN A 52 -9.02 26.17 -0.42
N VAL A 53 -8.33 25.33 0.38
CA VAL A 53 -7.19 25.76 1.20
C VAL A 53 -6.07 26.29 0.31
N LEU A 54 -5.63 25.51 -0.69
CA LEU A 54 -4.52 25.88 -1.57
C LEU A 54 -4.78 27.13 -2.42
N THR A 55 -6.05 27.38 -2.78
CA THR A 55 -6.43 28.54 -3.57
C THR A 55 -6.53 29.80 -2.73
N LYS A 56 -7.16 29.73 -1.56
CA LYS A 56 -7.41 30.88 -0.71
C LYS A 56 -6.24 31.27 0.18
N PHE A 57 -5.43 30.29 0.60
CA PHE A 57 -4.33 30.47 1.55
C PHE A 57 -3.01 30.03 0.91
N LYS A 58 -2.59 30.71 -0.14
CA LYS A 58 -1.40 30.36 -0.95
C LYS A 58 -0.12 30.25 -0.12
N ASP A 59 -0.02 31.01 0.97
CA ASP A 59 1.14 31.03 1.87
C ASP A 59 0.94 30.13 3.11
N THR A 60 0.02 29.16 3.04
CA THR A 60 -0.22 28.25 4.16
C THR A 60 1.05 27.44 4.50
N GLU A 61 1.34 27.31 5.79
CA GLU A 61 2.39 26.43 6.30
C GLU A 61 1.98 24.94 6.22
N PHE A 62 0.69 24.65 5.98
CA PHE A 62 0.14 23.30 5.84
C PHE A 62 0.15 22.77 4.41
N LYS A 63 0.88 23.40 3.49
CA LYS A 63 0.84 23.05 2.07
C LYS A 63 1.12 21.57 1.82
N SER A 64 2.18 21.00 2.41
CA SER A 64 2.51 19.57 2.25
C SER A 64 1.41 18.67 2.81
N THR A 65 0.90 19.01 3.99
CA THR A 65 -0.20 18.27 4.62
C THR A 65 -1.47 18.29 3.75
N VAL A 66 -1.84 19.45 3.20
CA VAL A 66 -3.02 19.57 2.33
C VAL A 66 -2.85 18.75 1.05
N LEU A 67 -1.70 18.85 0.39
CA LEU A 67 -1.37 18.07 -0.80
C LEU A 67 -1.38 16.56 -0.52
N TYR A 68 -0.87 16.13 0.63
CA TYR A 68 -0.93 14.72 1.05
C TYR A 68 -2.37 14.22 1.23
N PHE A 69 -3.23 15.00 1.89
CA PHE A 69 -4.64 14.62 2.04
C PHE A 69 -5.39 14.58 0.70
N GLU A 70 -4.98 15.42 -0.25
CA GLU A 70 -5.50 15.38 -1.61
C GLU A 70 -5.05 14.11 -2.33
N ALA A 71 -3.75 13.76 -2.29
CA ALA A 71 -3.19 12.50 -2.81
C ALA A 71 -3.91 11.28 -2.22
N PHE A 72 -4.06 11.26 -0.90
CA PHE A 72 -4.75 10.19 -0.18
C PHE A 72 -6.24 10.08 -0.56
N SER A 73 -6.89 11.19 -0.86
CA SER A 73 -8.28 11.18 -1.31
C SER A 73 -8.43 10.60 -2.71
N TYR A 74 -7.49 10.90 -3.61
CA TYR A 74 -7.44 10.28 -4.93
C TYR A 74 -7.13 8.78 -4.86
N GLU A 75 -6.24 8.34 -3.95
CA GLU A 75 -6.02 6.91 -3.67
C GLU A 75 -7.34 6.23 -3.24
N GLN A 76 -8.10 6.84 -2.33
CA GLN A 76 -9.38 6.30 -1.88
C GLN A 76 -10.42 6.16 -3.02
N LYS A 77 -10.30 6.98 -4.05
CA LYS A 77 -11.12 6.90 -5.27
C LYS A 77 -10.59 5.89 -6.29
N GLY A 78 -9.40 5.34 -6.09
CA GLY A 78 -8.71 4.50 -7.06
C GLY A 78 -8.15 5.29 -8.26
N ASP A 79 -8.00 6.60 -8.12
CA ASP A 79 -7.40 7.48 -9.12
C ASP A 79 -5.88 7.54 -8.92
N TYR A 80 -5.21 6.55 -9.47
CA TYR A 80 -3.76 6.38 -9.38
C TYR A 80 -2.98 7.60 -9.90
N GLU A 81 -3.37 8.14 -11.04
CA GLU A 81 -2.61 9.21 -11.68
C GLU A 81 -2.58 10.47 -10.82
N HIS A 82 -3.72 10.92 -10.34
CA HIS A 82 -3.79 12.08 -9.46
C HIS A 82 -3.17 11.79 -8.09
N SER A 83 -3.35 10.59 -7.52
CA SER A 83 -2.71 10.20 -6.27
C SER A 83 -1.19 10.35 -6.35
N VAL A 84 -0.57 9.87 -7.43
CA VAL A 84 0.88 10.00 -7.64
C VAL A 84 1.30 11.46 -7.85
N VAL A 85 0.57 12.23 -8.67
CA VAL A 85 0.89 13.64 -8.92
C VAL A 85 0.88 14.46 -7.64
N TYR A 86 -0.16 14.35 -6.82
CA TYR A 86 -0.26 15.09 -5.56
C TYR A 86 0.69 14.56 -4.48
N GLY A 87 0.99 13.26 -4.48
CA GLY A 87 2.03 12.68 -3.65
C GLY A 87 3.41 13.27 -3.93
N GLU A 88 3.76 13.44 -5.22
CA GLU A 88 5.03 14.06 -5.60
C GLU A 88 5.07 15.57 -5.31
N GLN A 89 3.94 16.27 -5.49
CA GLN A 89 3.84 17.66 -5.06
C GLN A 89 4.00 17.81 -3.54
N THR A 90 3.51 16.84 -2.76
CA THR A 90 3.74 16.78 -1.31
C THR A 90 5.23 16.72 -1.01
N LEU A 91 5.98 15.82 -1.66
CA LEU A 91 7.43 15.69 -1.48
C LEU A 91 8.21 16.88 -2.01
N ALA A 92 7.71 17.59 -3.02
CA ALA A 92 8.29 18.84 -3.47
C ALA A 92 8.13 19.97 -2.42
N ALA A 93 7.03 19.95 -1.66
CA ALA A 93 6.79 20.90 -0.56
C ALA A 93 7.49 20.50 0.74
N ASP A 94 7.56 19.20 1.04
CA ASP A 94 8.25 18.63 2.19
C ASP A 94 8.95 17.32 1.81
N PRO A 95 10.25 17.35 1.52
CA PRO A 95 11.02 16.16 1.16
C PRO A 95 11.11 15.09 2.25
N GLN A 96 10.71 15.38 3.49
CA GLN A 96 10.74 14.44 4.61
C GLN A 96 9.35 13.88 4.97
N HIS A 97 8.35 14.12 4.15
CA HIS A 97 6.99 13.63 4.40
C HIS A 97 6.89 12.12 4.14
N TYR A 98 7.27 11.31 5.14
CA TYR A 98 7.34 9.85 5.02
C TYR A 98 6.00 9.19 4.66
N GLU A 99 4.86 9.74 5.10
CA GLU A 99 3.53 9.21 4.74
C GLU A 99 3.26 9.36 3.23
N ALA A 100 3.70 10.45 2.60
CA ALA A 100 3.61 10.62 1.15
C ALA A 100 4.56 9.67 0.41
N MET A 101 5.77 9.42 0.96
CA MET A 101 6.67 8.41 0.41
C MET A 101 6.04 7.02 0.45
N LEU A 102 5.41 6.62 1.56
CA LEU A 102 4.72 5.34 1.70
C LEU A 102 3.55 5.21 0.72
N LEU A 103 2.73 6.25 0.59
CA LEU A 103 1.65 6.29 -0.38
C LEU A 103 2.19 6.09 -1.80
N LEU A 104 3.22 6.83 -2.20
CA LEU A 104 3.83 6.73 -3.52
C LEU A 104 4.45 5.34 -3.76
N ALA A 105 5.19 4.81 -2.78
CA ALA A 105 5.80 3.48 -2.90
C ALA A 105 4.72 2.41 -3.12
N ARG A 106 3.65 2.44 -2.33
CA ARG A 106 2.53 1.50 -2.45
C ARG A 106 1.79 1.63 -3.77
N GLU A 107 1.38 2.85 -4.13
CA GLU A 107 0.64 3.10 -5.36
C GLU A 107 1.43 2.68 -6.60
N ILE A 108 2.70 3.08 -6.69
CA ILE A 108 3.54 2.74 -7.84
C ILE A 108 3.81 1.23 -7.89
N ALA A 109 4.10 0.58 -6.75
CA ALA A 109 4.35 -0.86 -6.72
C ALA A 109 3.13 -1.66 -7.19
N GLN A 110 1.93 -1.32 -6.72
CA GLN A 110 0.69 -2.03 -7.06
C GLN A 110 0.27 -1.83 -8.52
N HIS A 111 0.61 -0.68 -9.13
CA HIS A 111 0.28 -0.36 -10.52
C HIS A 111 1.41 -0.68 -11.51
N THR A 112 2.53 -1.24 -11.05
CA THR A 112 3.62 -1.69 -11.93
C THR A 112 3.43 -3.15 -12.34
N LYS A 113 3.48 -3.40 -13.65
CA LYS A 113 3.34 -4.73 -14.23
C LYS A 113 4.67 -5.22 -14.82
N GLU A 114 4.80 -6.54 -14.97
CA GLU A 114 6.00 -7.19 -15.49
C GLU A 114 6.46 -6.63 -16.85
N PHE A 115 5.52 -6.26 -17.71
CA PHE A 115 5.78 -5.84 -19.10
C PHE A 115 5.60 -4.34 -19.35
N ASP A 116 5.49 -3.52 -18.29
CA ASP A 116 5.44 -2.07 -18.45
C ASP A 116 6.74 -1.55 -19.05
N LEU A 117 6.65 -0.64 -20.03
CA LEU A 117 7.82 -0.06 -20.68
C LEU A 117 8.65 0.80 -19.72
N ASP A 118 8.00 1.44 -18.76
CA ASP A 118 8.58 2.29 -17.72
C ASP A 118 8.81 1.54 -16.38
N LYS A 119 8.76 0.20 -16.42
CA LYS A 119 8.91 -0.64 -15.22
C LYS A 119 10.15 -0.29 -14.40
N ALA A 120 11.30 -0.14 -15.05
CA ALA A 120 12.55 0.13 -14.34
C ALA A 120 12.50 1.44 -13.55
N ASP A 121 11.96 2.51 -14.16
CA ASP A 121 11.81 3.80 -13.51
C ASP A 121 10.80 3.76 -12.37
N LYS A 122 9.67 3.09 -12.57
CA LYS A 122 8.67 2.89 -11.52
C LYS A 122 9.25 2.14 -10.31
N LEU A 123 9.97 1.04 -10.53
CA LEU A 123 10.56 0.25 -9.46
C LEU A 123 11.69 1.00 -8.74
N ALA A 124 12.50 1.79 -9.45
CA ALA A 124 13.48 2.68 -8.82
C ALA A 124 12.82 3.74 -7.93
N ARG A 125 11.65 4.26 -8.32
CA ARG A 125 10.86 5.18 -7.48
C ARG A 125 10.31 4.49 -6.24
N VAL A 126 9.80 3.25 -6.35
CA VAL A 126 9.37 2.45 -5.20
C VAL A 126 10.50 2.28 -4.20
N ASP A 127 11.68 1.84 -4.69
CA ASP A 127 12.87 1.66 -3.86
C ASP A 127 13.25 2.94 -3.12
N LYS A 128 13.35 4.05 -3.86
CA LYS A 128 13.68 5.37 -3.32
C LYS A 128 12.70 5.81 -2.22
N TYR A 129 11.40 5.69 -2.48
CA TYR A 129 10.39 6.18 -1.55
C TYR A 129 10.25 5.27 -0.32
N ALA A 130 10.24 3.95 -0.50
CA ALA A 130 10.13 3.02 0.62
C ALA A 130 11.34 3.11 1.56
N HIS A 131 12.57 3.08 1.02
CA HIS A 131 13.78 3.24 1.83
C HIS A 131 13.88 4.65 2.43
N GLY A 132 13.49 5.70 1.71
CA GLY A 132 13.43 7.06 2.25
C GLY A 132 12.51 7.16 3.46
N ALA A 133 11.33 6.57 3.39
CA ALA A 133 10.41 6.51 4.53
C ALA A 133 11.00 5.74 5.71
N LEU A 134 11.60 4.56 5.47
CA LEU A 134 12.24 3.76 6.51
C LEU A 134 13.35 4.52 7.24
N GLU A 135 14.18 5.26 6.51
CA GLU A 135 15.24 6.07 7.12
C GLU A 135 14.68 7.18 8.01
N ILE A 136 13.67 7.90 7.54
CA ILE A 136 13.02 8.96 8.33
C ILE A 136 12.35 8.37 9.58
N LEU A 137 11.68 7.23 9.45
CA LEU A 137 10.98 6.56 10.56
C LEU A 137 11.91 6.16 11.71
N LYS A 138 13.22 5.92 11.47
CA LYS A 138 14.18 5.59 12.53
C LYS A 138 14.26 6.68 13.60
N THR A 139 14.16 7.94 13.18
CA THR A 139 14.30 9.11 14.06
C THR A 139 13.01 9.91 14.22
N ALA A 140 11.94 9.52 13.54
CA ALA A 140 10.67 10.22 13.58
C ALA A 140 10.12 10.31 15.00
N GLN A 141 9.79 11.53 15.39
CA GLN A 141 9.15 11.82 16.68
C GLN A 141 7.63 11.69 16.55
N LYS A 142 6.96 11.41 17.66
CA LYS A 142 5.50 11.40 17.67
C LYS A 142 4.96 12.78 17.29
N PRO A 143 3.93 12.85 16.43
CA PRO A 143 3.43 14.15 15.90
C PRO A 143 2.79 15.02 16.96
N ARG A 144 2.43 14.44 18.12
CA ARG A 144 1.84 15.13 19.26
C ARG A 144 2.34 14.53 20.56
N ALA A 145 2.60 15.37 21.55
CA ALA A 145 3.13 14.94 22.85
C ALA A 145 2.16 14.07 23.67
N ASP A 146 0.85 14.21 23.44
CA ASP A 146 -0.22 13.48 24.12
C ASP A 146 -0.45 12.06 23.57
N ILE A 147 0.19 11.69 22.47
CA ILE A 147 0.13 10.31 21.94
C ILE A 147 0.97 9.41 22.86
N PRO A 148 0.41 8.32 23.40
CA PRO A 148 1.15 7.34 24.19
C PRO A 148 2.29 6.72 23.38
N ASP A 149 3.42 6.43 24.04
CA ASP A 149 4.62 5.93 23.35
C ASP A 149 4.40 4.55 22.71
N ASP A 150 3.60 3.69 23.32
CA ASP A 150 3.20 2.38 22.79
C ASP A 150 2.33 2.52 21.52
N THR A 151 1.42 3.48 21.51
CA THR A 151 0.58 3.82 20.34
C THR A 151 1.45 4.32 19.19
N TRP A 152 2.40 5.20 19.48
CA TRP A 152 3.34 5.68 18.47
C TRP A 152 4.25 4.57 17.94
N ALA A 153 4.77 3.72 18.84
CA ALA A 153 5.58 2.57 18.44
C ALA A 153 4.80 1.58 17.57
N ALA A 154 3.50 1.37 17.83
CA ALA A 154 2.63 0.57 16.99
C ALA A 154 2.44 1.21 15.61
N ALA A 155 2.14 2.52 15.55
CA ALA A 155 2.00 3.24 14.29
C ALA A 155 3.28 3.21 13.44
N LYS A 156 4.45 3.34 14.08
CA LYS A 156 5.73 3.20 13.36
C LYS A 156 5.89 1.82 12.73
N ARG A 157 5.58 0.74 13.46
CA ARG A 157 5.61 -0.63 12.90
C ARG A 157 4.67 -0.79 11.72
N ASP A 158 3.48 -0.18 11.78
CA ASP A 158 2.54 -0.20 10.65
C ASP A 158 3.13 0.51 9.42
N TYR A 159 3.77 1.68 9.60
CA TYR A 159 4.45 2.40 8.53
C TYR A 159 5.66 1.62 7.97
N GLU A 160 6.46 1.00 8.83
CA GLU A 160 7.56 0.13 8.42
C GLU A 160 7.06 -1.08 7.63
N SER A 161 5.95 -1.69 8.08
CA SER A 161 5.27 -2.77 7.36
C SER A 161 4.80 -2.34 5.95
N GLU A 162 4.21 -1.14 5.81
CA GLU A 162 3.80 -0.60 4.50
C GLU A 162 5.00 -0.43 3.54
N ALA A 163 6.14 0.07 4.05
CA ALA A 163 7.36 0.22 3.23
C ALA A 163 7.87 -1.14 2.75
N HIS A 164 8.01 -2.10 3.66
CA HIS A 164 8.47 -3.45 3.34
C HIS A 164 7.48 -4.18 2.39
N GLU A 165 6.18 -3.97 2.56
CA GLU A 165 5.17 -4.52 1.64
C GLU A 165 5.36 -3.99 0.22
N ALA A 166 5.58 -2.68 0.04
CA ALA A 166 5.82 -2.08 -1.26
C ALA A 166 7.11 -2.62 -1.92
N LEU A 167 8.20 -2.77 -1.17
CA LEU A 167 9.45 -3.38 -1.64
C LEU A 167 9.26 -4.83 -2.04
N GLY A 168 8.51 -5.59 -1.25
CA GLY A 168 8.18 -6.98 -1.57
C GLY A 168 7.37 -7.13 -2.85
N VAL A 169 6.40 -6.24 -3.09
CA VAL A 169 5.61 -6.20 -4.34
C VAL A 169 6.52 -5.86 -5.52
N ALA A 170 7.39 -4.87 -5.39
CA ALA A 170 8.37 -4.52 -6.42
C ALA A 170 9.28 -5.70 -6.77
N ALA A 171 9.79 -6.42 -5.76
CA ALA A 171 10.63 -7.59 -5.94
C ALA A 171 9.88 -8.74 -6.64
N LEU A 172 8.59 -8.96 -6.38
CA LEU A 172 7.76 -9.93 -7.12
C LEU A 172 7.68 -9.59 -8.61
N VAL A 173 7.49 -8.31 -8.95
CA VAL A 173 7.43 -7.84 -10.34
C VAL A 173 8.78 -8.05 -11.05
N GLU A 174 9.88 -7.92 -10.32
CA GLU A 174 11.24 -8.20 -10.82
C GLU A 174 11.61 -9.70 -10.84
N LYS A 175 10.75 -10.57 -10.31
CA LYS A 175 11.01 -12.01 -10.12
C LYS A 175 12.19 -12.31 -9.17
N LYS A 176 12.48 -11.39 -8.26
CA LYS A 176 13.47 -11.54 -7.20
C LYS A 176 12.82 -12.15 -5.96
N SER A 177 12.47 -13.44 -6.06
CA SER A 177 11.66 -14.15 -5.06
C SER A 177 12.27 -14.16 -3.66
N ASP A 178 13.59 -14.26 -3.52
CA ASP A 178 14.26 -14.25 -2.22
C ASP A 178 14.23 -12.86 -1.56
N VAL A 179 14.31 -11.79 -2.36
CA VAL A 179 14.12 -10.42 -1.88
C VAL A 179 12.67 -10.23 -1.45
N ALA A 180 11.71 -10.63 -2.29
CA ALA A 180 10.28 -10.55 -1.96
C ALA A 180 9.94 -11.30 -0.66
N GLU A 181 10.51 -12.49 -0.47
CA GLU A 181 10.36 -13.26 0.77
C GLU A 181 10.88 -12.49 1.98
N THR A 182 12.06 -11.90 1.87
CA THR A 182 12.69 -11.12 2.95
C THR A 182 11.83 -9.92 3.31
N GLU A 183 11.39 -9.16 2.33
CA GLU A 183 10.59 -7.96 2.52
C GLU A 183 9.20 -8.28 3.11
N PHE A 184 8.50 -9.30 2.61
CA PHE A 184 7.20 -9.67 3.18
C PHE A 184 7.31 -10.27 4.59
N LYS A 185 8.41 -10.95 4.93
CA LYS A 185 8.67 -11.37 6.30
C LYS A 185 8.90 -10.16 7.22
N ALA A 186 9.64 -9.17 6.76
CA ALA A 186 9.83 -7.91 7.48
C ALA A 186 8.48 -7.19 7.68
N ALA A 187 7.66 -7.11 6.62
CA ALA A 187 6.32 -6.51 6.69
C ALA A 187 5.38 -7.22 7.67
N LEU A 188 5.44 -8.55 7.77
CA LEU A 188 4.64 -9.31 8.73
C LEU A 188 5.13 -9.11 10.16
N GLY A 189 6.42 -8.86 10.37
CA GLY A 189 7.01 -8.75 11.71
C GLY A 189 6.68 -9.95 12.59
N ASN A 190 6.56 -9.70 13.90
CA ASN A 190 6.17 -10.68 14.89
C ASN A 190 4.74 -10.44 15.43
N GLU A 191 3.85 -9.97 14.58
CA GLU A 191 2.49 -9.61 15.00
C GLU A 191 1.66 -10.85 15.36
N ALA A 192 0.90 -10.74 16.46
CA ALA A 192 -0.03 -11.80 16.89
C ALA A 192 -1.19 -12.01 15.88
N LYS A 193 -1.48 -11.00 15.08
CA LYS A 193 -2.51 -11.04 14.02
C LYS A 193 -1.90 -10.54 12.70
N PRO A 194 -1.17 -11.39 11.98
CA PRO A 194 -0.55 -11.00 10.71
C PRO A 194 -1.59 -10.64 9.66
N ASP A 195 -1.24 -9.68 8.79
CA ASP A 195 -2.11 -9.26 7.69
C ASP A 195 -2.26 -10.38 6.65
N PRO A 196 -3.49 -10.83 6.34
CA PRO A 196 -3.71 -11.93 5.39
C PRO A 196 -3.29 -11.57 3.96
N GLY A 197 -3.32 -10.30 3.56
CA GLY A 197 -2.86 -9.84 2.25
C GLY A 197 -1.36 -10.01 2.09
N ILE A 198 -0.59 -9.60 3.10
CA ILE A 198 0.87 -9.78 3.11
C ILE A 198 1.22 -11.28 3.17
N MET A 199 0.48 -12.08 3.94
CA MET A 199 0.68 -13.54 3.96
C MET A 199 0.46 -14.18 2.58
N VAL A 200 -0.57 -13.76 1.85
CA VAL A 200 -0.80 -14.22 0.47
C VAL A 200 0.37 -13.87 -0.43
N ARG A 201 0.86 -12.62 -0.37
CA ARG A 201 2.03 -12.18 -1.15
C ARG A 201 3.30 -12.93 -0.80
N LEU A 202 3.52 -13.24 0.48
CA LEU A 202 4.62 -14.12 0.91
C LEU A 202 4.47 -15.53 0.31
N GLY A 203 3.27 -16.09 0.31
CA GLY A 203 2.98 -17.36 -0.37
C GLY A 203 3.28 -17.32 -1.87
N MET A 204 2.97 -16.18 -2.53
CA MET A 204 3.33 -15.97 -3.94
C MET A 204 4.84 -15.89 -4.15
N ALA A 205 5.58 -15.21 -3.26
CA ALA A 205 7.05 -15.17 -3.30
C ALA A 205 7.65 -16.56 -3.16
N TYR A 206 7.17 -17.37 -2.22
CA TYR A 206 7.56 -18.78 -2.11
C TYR A 206 7.28 -19.58 -3.40
N SER A 207 6.07 -19.43 -3.95
CA SER A 207 5.68 -20.13 -5.19
C SER A 207 6.54 -19.70 -6.39
N GLN A 208 6.91 -18.42 -6.48
CA GLN A 208 7.77 -17.89 -7.52
C GLN A 208 9.21 -18.40 -7.36
N GLY A 209 9.70 -18.56 -6.12
CA GLY A 209 11.02 -19.11 -5.78
C GLY A 209 11.10 -20.63 -5.80
N GLY A 210 10.00 -21.34 -6.20
CA GLY A 210 9.97 -22.81 -6.23
C GLY A 210 9.80 -23.49 -4.87
N LYS A 211 9.59 -22.71 -3.79
CA LYS A 211 9.32 -23.17 -2.41
C LYS A 211 7.83 -23.51 -2.27
N TYR A 212 7.38 -24.54 -3.00
CA TYR A 212 5.94 -24.83 -3.15
C TYR A 212 5.29 -25.33 -1.87
N ASP A 213 6.02 -26.03 -1.00
CA ASP A 213 5.48 -26.52 0.27
C ASP A 213 5.22 -25.37 1.24
N GLU A 214 6.15 -24.43 1.32
CA GLU A 214 6.00 -23.19 2.10
C GLU A 214 4.87 -22.32 1.55
N ALA A 215 4.75 -22.22 0.23
CA ALA A 215 3.66 -21.50 -0.42
C ALA A 215 2.29 -22.09 -0.02
N ILE A 216 2.13 -23.42 -0.17
CA ILE A 216 0.90 -24.12 0.19
C ILE A 216 0.58 -23.92 1.67
N ALA A 217 1.57 -24.12 2.56
CA ALA A 217 1.38 -23.93 3.99
C ALA A 217 0.96 -22.49 4.35
N MET A 218 1.48 -21.47 3.64
CA MET A 218 1.10 -20.07 3.86
C MET A 218 -0.35 -19.81 3.42
N PHE A 219 -0.76 -20.31 2.26
CA PHE A 219 -2.14 -20.18 1.79
C PHE A 219 -3.11 -20.94 2.70
N ASP A 220 -2.74 -22.13 3.21
CA ASP A 220 -3.53 -22.88 4.18
C ASP A 220 -3.74 -22.08 5.48
N LYS A 221 -2.71 -21.38 5.98
CA LYS A 221 -2.83 -20.49 7.14
C LYS A 221 -3.83 -19.36 6.89
N VAL A 222 -3.77 -18.71 5.72
CA VAL A 222 -4.73 -17.63 5.37
C VAL A 222 -6.16 -18.18 5.33
N MET A 223 -6.37 -19.34 4.70
CA MET A 223 -7.70 -19.94 4.61
C MET A 223 -8.28 -20.35 5.97
N ALA A 224 -7.43 -20.69 6.95
CA ALA A 224 -7.82 -21.07 8.29
C ALA A 224 -8.12 -19.87 9.20
N MET A 225 -7.80 -18.63 8.81
CA MET A 225 -8.09 -17.44 9.60
C MET A 225 -9.62 -17.22 9.72
N PRO A 226 -10.17 -17.05 10.94
CA PRO A 226 -11.62 -16.98 11.12
C PRO A 226 -12.25 -15.75 10.44
N ASP A 227 -11.58 -14.60 10.55
CA ASP A 227 -12.11 -13.30 10.14
C ASP A 227 -11.59 -12.83 8.76
N VAL A 228 -11.02 -13.74 7.95
CA VAL A 228 -10.52 -13.37 6.63
C VAL A 228 -11.67 -13.13 5.66
N ASN A 229 -11.57 -12.02 4.91
CA ASN A 229 -12.53 -11.71 3.85
C ASN A 229 -12.68 -12.91 2.88
N PRO A 230 -13.91 -13.31 2.50
CA PRO A 230 -14.15 -14.43 1.57
C PRO A 230 -13.38 -14.32 0.25
N GLN A 231 -13.18 -13.11 -0.27
CA GLN A 231 -12.42 -12.88 -1.50
C GLN A 231 -10.93 -13.26 -1.31
N PHE A 232 -10.31 -12.86 -0.18
CA PHE A 232 -8.94 -13.28 0.14
C PHE A 232 -8.82 -14.79 0.31
N ARG A 233 -9.82 -15.43 0.92
CA ARG A 233 -9.86 -16.89 1.08
C ARG A 233 -9.92 -17.60 -0.28
N GLN A 234 -10.77 -17.13 -1.20
CA GLN A 234 -10.87 -17.67 -2.55
C GLN A 234 -9.57 -17.46 -3.33
N TYR A 235 -8.97 -16.29 -3.21
CA TYR A 235 -7.69 -16.00 -3.86
C TYR A 235 -6.56 -16.90 -3.32
N ALA A 236 -6.44 -17.03 -2.01
CA ALA A 236 -5.47 -17.94 -1.37
C ALA A 236 -5.68 -19.39 -1.84
N GLN A 237 -6.93 -19.84 -1.96
CA GLN A 237 -7.22 -21.17 -2.48
C GLN A 237 -6.77 -21.35 -3.94
N ALA A 238 -7.01 -20.36 -4.79
CA ALA A 238 -6.59 -20.42 -6.18
C ALA A 238 -5.06 -20.49 -6.30
N GLU A 239 -4.33 -19.66 -5.54
CA GLU A 239 -2.86 -19.67 -5.52
C GLU A 239 -2.29 -20.98 -4.93
N ARG A 240 -2.94 -21.53 -3.90
CA ARG A 240 -2.60 -22.84 -3.35
C ARG A 240 -2.68 -23.96 -4.41
N VAL A 241 -3.76 -23.97 -5.19
CA VAL A 241 -3.93 -24.93 -6.28
C VAL A 241 -2.84 -24.75 -7.34
N ARG A 242 -2.50 -23.52 -7.71
CA ARG A 242 -1.41 -23.22 -8.65
C ARG A 242 -0.06 -23.70 -8.12
N ALA A 243 0.26 -23.46 -6.85
CA ALA A 243 1.49 -23.93 -6.22
C ALA A 243 1.55 -25.47 -6.22
N PHE A 244 0.45 -26.15 -5.88
CA PHE A 244 0.36 -27.60 -5.91
C PHE A 244 0.56 -28.17 -7.32
N GLN A 245 -0.02 -27.54 -8.35
CA GLN A 245 0.17 -27.95 -9.74
C GLN A 245 1.62 -27.77 -10.21
N LYS A 246 2.27 -26.68 -9.82
CA LYS A 246 3.69 -26.44 -10.12
C LYS A 246 4.60 -27.44 -9.41
N LYS A 247 4.27 -27.82 -8.16
CA LYS A 247 4.99 -28.85 -7.41
C LYS A 247 4.86 -30.25 -8.07
N ASN A 248 3.67 -30.53 -8.62
CA ASN A 248 3.33 -31.81 -9.23
C ASN A 248 2.90 -31.61 -10.69
N PRO A 249 3.83 -31.30 -11.58
CA PRO A 249 3.49 -31.09 -12.99
C PRO A 249 2.92 -32.39 -13.58
N LYS A 250 1.75 -32.30 -14.25
CA LYS A 250 1.24 -33.44 -14.99
C LYS A 250 2.31 -33.90 -16.01
N PRO A 251 2.51 -35.21 -16.18
CA PRO A 251 3.37 -35.70 -17.25
C PRO A 251 2.95 -35.08 -18.59
N ALA A 252 3.91 -34.60 -19.36
CA ALA A 252 3.62 -34.10 -20.70
C ALA A 252 2.84 -35.15 -21.47
N GLN A 253 1.65 -34.80 -21.91
CA GLN A 253 0.89 -35.70 -22.80
C GLN A 253 1.73 -35.95 -24.06
N PRO A 254 1.96 -37.19 -24.47
CA PRO A 254 2.67 -37.45 -25.72
C PRO A 254 2.00 -36.64 -26.84
N PRO A 255 2.78 -36.10 -27.79
CA PRO A 255 2.18 -35.38 -28.91
C PRO A 255 1.13 -36.25 -29.56
N ALA A 256 -0.08 -35.72 -29.75
CA ALA A 256 -1.14 -36.46 -30.44
C ALA A 256 -0.60 -36.95 -31.81
N PRO A 257 -0.88 -38.19 -32.22
CA PRO A 257 -0.43 -38.67 -33.50
C PRO A 257 -0.90 -37.72 -34.60
N ALA A 258 0.03 -37.26 -35.44
CA ALA A 258 -0.25 -36.36 -36.55
C ALA A 258 -1.31 -37.00 -37.45
N GLY A 259 -2.58 -36.53 -37.34
CA GLY A 259 -3.70 -37.06 -38.14
C GLY A 259 -5.09 -36.87 -37.58
N ALA A 260 -5.27 -36.44 -36.33
CA ALA A 260 -6.59 -36.16 -35.80
C ALA A 260 -6.90 -34.62 -35.87
N ALA A 261 -7.79 -34.25 -36.77
CA ALA A 261 -8.31 -32.88 -36.86
C ALA A 261 -9.00 -32.48 -35.53
N ALA A 262 -8.53 -31.41 -34.95
CA ALA A 262 -9.10 -30.85 -33.70
C ALA A 262 -10.51 -30.28 -33.96
N PRO A 263 -11.50 -30.53 -33.08
CA PRO A 263 -12.72 -29.73 -33.07
C PRO A 263 -12.42 -28.32 -32.52
N ALA A 264 -12.79 -27.32 -33.32
CA ALA A 264 -12.79 -25.93 -32.85
C ALA A 264 -13.92 -25.79 -31.80
N ASN A 265 -13.52 -25.50 -30.57
CA ASN A 265 -14.30 -24.65 -29.65
C ASN A 265 -13.74 -24.69 -28.22
N GLY A 266 -13.60 -23.52 -27.64
CA GLY A 266 -13.37 -23.36 -26.22
C GLY A 266 -12.56 -22.11 -25.86
N SER A 267 -13.23 -20.99 -25.79
CA SER A 267 -12.68 -19.75 -25.22
C SER A 267 -12.15 -20.02 -23.80
N ALA A 268 -10.91 -19.71 -23.58
CA ALA A 268 -10.33 -19.76 -22.25
C ALA A 268 -10.99 -18.69 -21.35
N PRO A 269 -11.32 -19.00 -20.09
CA PRO A 269 -11.82 -17.98 -19.18
C PRO A 269 -10.72 -16.97 -18.85
N ALA A 270 -11.11 -15.68 -18.91
CA ALA A 270 -10.25 -14.56 -18.52
C ALA A 270 -9.81 -14.67 -17.05
N ASN A 271 -8.56 -14.38 -16.80
CA ASN A 271 -7.96 -14.38 -15.47
C ASN A 271 -8.57 -13.25 -14.64
N PRO A 272 -9.22 -13.51 -13.48
CA PRO A 272 -9.72 -12.42 -12.64
C PRO A 272 -8.54 -11.64 -12.05
N ALA A 273 -8.64 -10.31 -12.15
CA ALA A 273 -7.71 -9.40 -11.49
C ALA A 273 -7.79 -9.56 -9.95
N PRO A 274 -6.70 -9.29 -9.21
CA PRO A 274 -6.73 -9.33 -7.75
C PRO A 274 -7.79 -8.35 -7.22
N PRO A 275 -8.49 -8.69 -6.13
CA PRO A 275 -9.52 -7.84 -5.56
C PRO A 275 -8.90 -6.54 -5.05
N GLN A 276 -9.42 -5.42 -5.55
CA GLN A 276 -9.15 -4.10 -4.99
C GLN A 276 -9.97 -3.93 -3.69
N PRO A 277 -9.47 -3.18 -2.70
CA PRO A 277 -10.24 -2.93 -1.49
C PRO A 277 -11.53 -2.17 -1.83
N GLU A 278 -12.67 -2.77 -1.51
CA GLU A 278 -13.97 -2.13 -1.68
C GLU A 278 -14.06 -0.87 -0.82
N VAL A 279 -14.26 0.26 -1.48
CA VAL A 279 -14.78 1.48 -0.84
C VAL A 279 -16.24 1.22 -0.48
N LYS A 280 -16.51 0.96 0.80
CA LYS A 280 -17.89 0.88 1.29
C LYS A 280 -18.57 2.22 1.05
N LYS A 281 -19.52 2.24 0.11
CA LYS A 281 -20.51 3.32 0.02
C LYS A 281 -21.42 3.22 1.24
N GLN A 282 -21.38 4.21 2.09
CA GLN A 282 -22.46 4.60 3.00
C GLN A 282 -23.07 5.89 2.51
#